data_c45061a084b6d5db6157aa5a19904310
#
_entry.id   c45061a084b6d5db6157aa5a19904310
#
_cell.length_a   1.000
_cell.length_b   1.000
_cell.length_c   1.000
_cell.angle_alpha   90.00
_cell.angle_beta   90.00
_cell.angle_gamma   90.00
#
_symmetry.space_group_name_H-M   'P 1'
#
loop_
_entity.id
_entity.type
_entity.pdbx_description
1 polymer ?
#
loop_
_entity_poly.entity_id
_entity_poly.type
_entity_poly.pdbx_seq_one_letter_code
_entity_poly.pdbx_strand_id
1 'polypeptide(L)'
;SGVIVVAATNRADVLDKALLRPGRFDRQVSVGLPDIRGREQILNVHMRKVPIGTDVKADILARGTPGFSGADLANLVNEAALFAARRSKRLVDMIDFEDAKDKIFMGPERKSMIIREDERRNTAYHESGHAVVAKLLPKADPVHKVTIMPRGWALGLTWQLPEHDNLSGYKDKMLEEISILFGGRIAEEIFVGQMSTGASNDFSRATKLARSMVTRFGMSDSMGVMVYEDSQNDGFFGGASKTISEATQQKVDAEIRNILDTQYALSRRLLEENRDKVEMMTKALMDWETIDADQINDIMAGQEPRPPKAGVTIRKHPTDGGPGMTPSVTAPA
;
A
#
# COMPACT_ATOMS: atom_id res chain seq x y z
N SER A 1 22.69 -44.22 19.47
CA SER A 1 22.26 -43.96 18.09
C SER A 1 22.08 -42.45 17.90
N GLY A 2 22.93 -41.87 17.05
CA GLY A 2 22.95 -40.41 16.84
C GLY A 2 21.91 -39.90 15.81
N VAL A 3 20.67 -40.35 15.90
CA VAL A 3 19.58 -39.84 15.03
C VAL A 3 18.92 -38.64 15.68
N ILE A 4 18.91 -37.52 14.99
CA ILE A 4 18.17 -36.31 15.37
C ILE A 4 16.88 -36.27 14.55
N VAL A 5 15.75 -36.13 15.22
CA VAL A 5 14.44 -35.99 14.58
C VAL A 5 14.06 -34.51 14.58
N VAL A 6 13.74 -33.98 13.40
CA VAL A 6 13.26 -32.59 13.20
C VAL A 6 11.88 -32.63 12.58
N ALA A 7 10.95 -31.84 13.11
CA ALA A 7 9.61 -31.68 12.58
C ALA A 7 9.35 -30.18 12.36
N ALA A 8 8.53 -29.84 11.36
CA ALA A 8 8.10 -28.48 11.09
C ALA A 8 6.58 -28.44 10.95
N THR A 9 5.97 -27.38 11.45
CA THR A 9 4.53 -27.11 11.33
C THR A 9 4.28 -25.62 11.29
N ASN A 10 3.24 -25.19 10.56
CA ASN A 10 2.73 -23.83 10.58
C ASN A 10 1.74 -23.61 11.74
N ARG A 11 1.31 -24.71 12.42
CA ARG A 11 0.33 -24.65 13.50
C ARG A 11 0.83 -25.48 14.70
N ALA A 12 1.63 -24.84 15.52
CA ALA A 12 2.11 -25.47 16.76
C ALA A 12 0.97 -25.70 17.78
N ASP A 13 -0.11 -24.92 17.69
CA ASP A 13 -1.29 -24.98 18.56
C ASP A 13 -2.10 -26.26 18.44
N VAL A 14 -2.07 -26.95 17.29
CA VAL A 14 -2.79 -28.22 17.04
C VAL A 14 -1.96 -29.45 17.39
N LEU A 15 -0.71 -29.30 17.75
CA LEU A 15 0.14 -30.44 18.14
C LEU A 15 -0.28 -30.98 19.51
N ASP A 16 -0.25 -32.32 19.65
CA ASP A 16 -0.43 -32.94 20.94
C ASP A 16 0.67 -32.42 21.90
N LYS A 17 0.25 -31.88 23.04
CA LYS A 17 1.16 -31.36 24.08
C LYS A 17 2.14 -32.44 24.59
N ALA A 18 1.79 -33.70 24.44
CA ALA A 18 2.67 -34.82 24.78
C ALA A 18 3.92 -34.90 23.90
N LEU A 19 3.86 -34.41 22.65
CA LEU A 19 5.02 -34.35 21.75
C LEU A 19 6.03 -33.27 22.17
N LEU A 20 5.58 -32.24 22.87
CA LEU A 20 6.40 -31.08 23.27
C LEU A 20 7.06 -31.28 24.65
N ARG A 21 6.90 -32.47 25.28
CA ARG A 21 7.51 -32.77 26.59
C ARG A 21 9.03 -33.02 26.45
N PRO A 22 9.80 -32.72 27.51
CA PRO A 22 11.24 -33.05 27.55
C PRO A 22 11.54 -34.48 27.11
N GLY A 23 12.60 -34.65 26.30
CA GLY A 23 12.97 -35.94 25.73
C GLY A 23 12.26 -36.33 24.43
N ARG A 24 11.44 -35.44 23.88
CA ARG A 24 10.79 -35.56 22.56
C ARG A 24 11.14 -34.34 21.71
N PHE A 25 10.15 -33.51 21.27
CA PHE A 25 10.41 -32.23 20.61
C PHE A 25 10.53 -31.12 21.68
N ASP A 26 11.58 -31.17 22.44
CA ASP A 26 11.83 -30.27 23.55
C ASP A 26 12.47 -28.93 23.14
N ARG A 27 12.97 -28.83 21.92
CA ARG A 27 13.50 -27.60 21.36
C ARG A 27 12.58 -27.10 20.26
N GLN A 28 12.01 -25.92 20.50
CA GLN A 28 11.17 -25.24 19.55
C GLN A 28 11.90 -24.00 19.02
N VAL A 29 11.93 -23.86 17.70
CA VAL A 29 12.49 -22.71 17.02
C VAL A 29 11.39 -22.08 16.18
N SER A 30 10.99 -20.87 16.52
CA SER A 30 10.07 -20.09 15.69
C SER A 30 10.84 -19.40 14.58
N VAL A 31 10.46 -19.67 13.33
CA VAL A 31 10.99 -18.97 12.16
C VAL A 31 10.03 -17.85 11.80
N GLY A 32 10.39 -16.62 12.15
CA GLY A 32 9.61 -15.42 11.81
C GLY A 32 9.73 -15.03 10.34
N LEU A 33 9.00 -13.98 9.96
CA LEU A 33 9.15 -13.38 8.63
C LEU A 33 10.57 -12.76 8.50
N PRO A 34 11.17 -12.81 7.30
CA PRO A 34 12.51 -12.27 7.09
C PRO A 34 12.52 -10.75 7.14
N ASP A 35 13.58 -10.17 7.69
CA ASP A 35 13.91 -8.75 7.59
C ASP A 35 14.33 -8.38 6.15
N ILE A 36 14.62 -7.11 5.88
CA ILE A 36 15.00 -6.64 4.53
C ILE A 36 16.20 -7.42 3.98
N ARG A 37 17.23 -7.67 4.81
CA ARG A 37 18.43 -8.41 4.38
C ARG A 37 18.10 -9.87 4.11
N GLY A 38 17.29 -10.48 4.95
CA GLY A 38 16.80 -11.85 4.74
C GLY A 38 15.99 -11.97 3.46
N ARG A 39 15.09 -11.00 3.17
CA ARG A 39 14.33 -10.97 1.92
C ARG A 39 15.24 -10.85 0.69
N GLU A 40 16.24 -9.97 0.74
CA GLU A 40 17.22 -9.83 -0.34
C GLU A 40 18.00 -11.13 -0.59
N GLN A 41 18.46 -11.81 0.46
CA GLN A 41 19.15 -13.10 0.34
C GLN A 41 18.24 -14.17 -0.27
N ILE A 42 16.99 -14.26 0.17
CA ILE A 42 16.00 -15.23 -0.36
C ILE A 42 15.72 -14.93 -1.84
N LEU A 43 15.51 -13.68 -2.21
CA LEU A 43 15.34 -13.28 -3.61
C LEU A 43 16.54 -13.69 -4.46
N ASN A 44 17.74 -13.41 -4.01
CA ASN A 44 18.97 -13.79 -4.72
C ASN A 44 19.07 -15.31 -4.92
N VAL A 45 18.62 -16.14 -3.96
CA VAL A 45 18.58 -17.60 -4.11
C VAL A 45 17.60 -18.03 -5.19
N HIS A 46 16.39 -17.46 -5.22
CA HIS A 46 15.37 -17.85 -6.20
C HIS A 46 15.66 -17.30 -7.60
N MET A 47 16.23 -16.10 -7.70
CA MET A 47 16.63 -15.50 -8.97
C MET A 47 17.75 -16.26 -9.71
N ARG A 48 18.60 -17.04 -9.02
CA ARG A 48 19.64 -17.86 -9.67
C ARG A 48 19.12 -18.85 -10.71
N LYS A 49 17.85 -19.22 -10.62
CA LYS A 49 17.20 -20.21 -11.51
C LYS A 49 16.49 -19.58 -12.69
N VAL A 50 16.54 -18.26 -12.80
CA VAL A 50 15.80 -17.47 -13.79
C VAL A 50 16.76 -16.56 -14.54
N PRO A 51 16.64 -16.40 -15.88
CA PRO A 51 17.47 -15.45 -16.62
C PRO A 51 17.06 -14.01 -16.27
N ILE A 52 17.85 -13.34 -15.44
CA ILE A 52 17.58 -12.01 -14.88
C ILE A 52 18.31 -10.93 -15.68
N GLY A 53 17.64 -9.81 -15.96
CA GLY A 53 18.20 -8.61 -16.59
C GLY A 53 19.16 -7.86 -15.62
N THR A 54 20.04 -7.07 -16.17
CA THR A 54 21.06 -6.30 -15.41
C THR A 54 20.47 -5.12 -14.63
N ASP A 55 19.25 -4.72 -14.94
CA ASP A 55 18.51 -3.65 -14.29
C ASP A 55 17.82 -4.08 -12.99
N VAL A 56 17.70 -5.39 -12.74
CA VAL A 56 17.04 -5.94 -11.56
C VAL A 56 17.91 -5.77 -10.33
N LYS A 57 17.35 -5.12 -9.31
CA LYS A 57 18.01 -4.86 -8.03
C LYS A 57 17.27 -5.54 -6.89
N ALA A 58 17.88 -6.57 -6.32
CA ALA A 58 17.30 -7.37 -5.25
C ALA A 58 17.02 -6.56 -3.96
N ASP A 59 17.84 -5.55 -3.66
CA ASP A 59 17.67 -4.64 -2.53
C ASP A 59 16.39 -3.79 -2.65
N ILE A 60 16.08 -3.29 -3.86
CA ILE A 60 14.85 -2.54 -4.13
C ILE A 60 13.63 -3.47 -3.98
N LEU A 61 13.71 -4.67 -4.53
CA LEU A 61 12.63 -5.66 -4.40
C LEU A 61 12.41 -6.06 -2.95
N ALA A 62 13.48 -6.27 -2.17
CA ALA A 62 13.40 -6.61 -0.75
C ALA A 62 12.75 -5.50 0.09
N ARG A 63 13.07 -4.24 -0.19
CA ARG A 63 12.39 -3.08 0.43
C ARG A 63 10.91 -3.01 0.04
N GLY A 64 10.61 -3.31 -1.22
CA GLY A 64 9.26 -3.28 -1.77
C GLY A 64 8.35 -4.46 -1.37
N THR A 65 8.82 -5.38 -0.54
CA THR A 65 8.07 -6.60 -0.14
C THR A 65 8.02 -6.77 1.38
N PRO A 66 7.59 -5.74 2.16
CA PRO A 66 7.45 -5.87 3.60
C PRO A 66 6.43 -6.98 3.94
N GLY A 67 6.75 -7.80 4.95
CA GLY A 67 5.85 -8.86 5.40
C GLY A 67 5.80 -10.12 4.52
N PHE A 68 6.59 -10.19 3.43
CA PHE A 68 6.66 -11.40 2.62
C PHE A 68 7.43 -12.51 3.32
N SER A 69 6.87 -13.70 3.28
CA SER A 69 7.56 -14.95 3.64
C SER A 69 8.51 -15.39 2.52
N GLY A 70 9.34 -16.39 2.80
CA GLY A 70 10.17 -17.01 1.76
C GLY A 70 9.36 -17.57 0.57
N ALA A 71 8.17 -18.10 0.85
CA ALA A 71 7.26 -18.61 -0.19
C ALA A 71 6.70 -17.48 -1.05
N ASP A 72 6.34 -16.34 -0.46
CA ASP A 72 5.83 -15.18 -1.21
C ASP A 72 6.92 -14.60 -2.12
N LEU A 73 8.17 -14.55 -1.64
CA LEU A 73 9.32 -14.10 -2.43
C LEU A 73 9.63 -15.05 -3.59
N ALA A 74 9.53 -16.36 -3.36
CA ALA A 74 9.66 -17.34 -4.44
C ALA A 74 8.54 -17.18 -5.49
N ASN A 75 7.30 -16.96 -5.03
CA ASN A 75 6.18 -16.70 -5.91
C ASN A 75 6.37 -15.40 -6.71
N LEU A 76 6.92 -14.35 -6.09
CA LEU A 76 7.24 -13.10 -6.79
C LEU A 76 8.20 -13.31 -7.97
N VAL A 77 9.27 -14.09 -7.78
CA VAL A 77 10.22 -14.43 -8.84
C VAL A 77 9.54 -15.23 -9.95
N ASN A 78 8.68 -16.19 -9.60
CA ASN A 78 7.93 -16.97 -10.57
C ASN A 78 6.93 -16.13 -11.37
N GLU A 79 6.18 -15.26 -10.71
CA GLU A 79 5.22 -14.35 -11.38
C GLU A 79 5.94 -13.37 -12.31
N ALA A 80 7.08 -12.82 -11.92
CA ALA A 80 7.90 -11.97 -12.77
C ALA A 80 8.35 -12.72 -14.05
N ALA A 81 8.80 -13.97 -13.91
CA ALA A 81 9.15 -14.81 -15.05
C ALA A 81 7.94 -15.07 -15.99
N LEU A 82 6.74 -15.25 -15.42
CA LEU A 82 5.52 -15.38 -16.22
C LEU A 82 5.17 -14.09 -16.97
N PHE A 83 5.38 -12.90 -16.36
CA PHE A 83 5.20 -11.62 -17.05
C PHE A 83 6.19 -11.45 -18.21
N ALA A 84 7.47 -11.76 -18.01
CA ALA A 84 8.48 -11.73 -19.06
C ALA A 84 8.14 -12.70 -20.21
N ALA A 85 7.70 -13.92 -19.89
CA ALA A 85 7.28 -14.92 -20.90
C ALA A 85 6.08 -14.43 -21.72
N ARG A 86 5.07 -13.83 -21.09
CA ARG A 86 3.91 -13.24 -21.79
C ARG A 86 4.29 -12.11 -22.75
N ARG A 87 5.39 -11.41 -22.47
CA ARG A 87 5.96 -10.35 -23.31
C ARG A 87 6.97 -10.89 -24.32
N SER A 88 7.14 -12.20 -24.41
CA SER A 88 8.13 -12.87 -25.28
C SER A 88 9.56 -12.40 -25.05
N LYS A 89 9.88 -12.00 -23.83
CA LYS A 89 11.24 -11.59 -23.41
C LYS A 89 12.09 -12.83 -23.10
N ARG A 90 13.40 -12.70 -23.29
CA ARG A 90 14.39 -13.73 -22.90
C ARG A 90 14.92 -13.53 -21.48
N LEU A 91 14.87 -12.30 -20.98
CA LEU A 91 15.31 -11.92 -19.64
C LEU A 91 14.14 -11.35 -18.87
N VAL A 92 14.16 -11.53 -17.56
CA VAL A 92 13.21 -10.93 -16.63
C VAL A 92 13.79 -9.60 -16.17
N ASP A 93 13.15 -8.50 -16.53
CA ASP A 93 13.58 -7.14 -16.21
C ASP A 93 12.90 -6.62 -14.93
N MET A 94 13.37 -5.50 -14.39
CA MET A 94 12.79 -4.89 -13.18
C MET A 94 11.30 -4.60 -13.33
N ILE A 95 10.84 -4.20 -14.51
CA ILE A 95 9.43 -3.92 -14.79
C ILE A 95 8.54 -5.18 -14.63
N ASP A 96 9.06 -6.36 -14.94
CA ASP A 96 8.30 -7.62 -14.79
C ASP A 96 8.15 -7.97 -13.31
N PHE A 97 9.15 -7.64 -12.47
CA PHE A 97 9.05 -7.75 -11.00
C PHE A 97 8.08 -6.73 -10.40
N GLU A 98 8.08 -5.50 -10.90
CA GLU A 98 7.13 -4.47 -10.44
C GLU A 98 5.67 -4.88 -10.75
N ASP A 99 5.41 -5.38 -11.96
CA ASP A 99 4.08 -5.89 -12.33
C ASP A 99 3.67 -7.13 -11.54
N ALA A 100 4.62 -8.02 -11.25
CA ALA A 100 4.38 -9.19 -10.41
C ALA A 100 4.05 -8.80 -8.97
N LYS A 101 4.78 -7.84 -8.41
CA LYS A 101 4.54 -7.27 -7.09
C LYS A 101 3.14 -6.64 -7.03
N ASP A 102 2.79 -5.80 -7.99
CA ASP A 102 1.48 -5.19 -8.10
C ASP A 102 0.36 -6.24 -8.15
N LYS A 103 0.55 -7.30 -8.96
CA LYS A 103 -0.42 -8.40 -9.05
C LYS A 103 -0.59 -9.14 -7.71
N ILE A 104 0.49 -9.36 -6.96
CA ILE A 104 0.45 -10.08 -5.68
C ILE A 104 -0.26 -9.25 -4.62
N PHE A 105 0.05 -7.95 -4.52
CA PHE A 105 -0.52 -7.07 -3.51
C PHE A 105 -1.96 -6.64 -3.80
N MET A 106 -2.27 -6.33 -5.07
CA MET A 106 -3.53 -5.70 -5.47
C MET A 106 -4.43 -6.61 -6.31
N GLY A 107 -3.93 -7.76 -6.73
CA GLY A 107 -4.61 -8.64 -7.68
C GLY A 107 -4.36 -8.26 -9.15
N PRO A 108 -4.97 -9.01 -10.08
CA PRO A 108 -4.77 -8.81 -11.51
C PRO A 108 -5.33 -7.46 -11.96
N GLU A 109 -4.69 -6.91 -12.99
CA GLU A 109 -5.14 -5.70 -13.66
C GLU A 109 -6.51 -5.91 -14.33
N ARG A 110 -7.43 -4.97 -14.14
CA ARG A 110 -8.78 -4.99 -14.76
C ARG A 110 -8.76 -4.33 -16.13
N LYS A 111 -8.24 -5.05 -17.12
CA LYS A 111 -8.09 -4.52 -18.50
C LYS A 111 -9.39 -4.21 -19.22
N SER A 112 -10.48 -4.88 -18.86
CA SER A 112 -11.80 -4.70 -19.46
C SER A 112 -12.67 -3.63 -18.80
N MET A 113 -12.19 -3.01 -17.71
CA MET A 113 -12.94 -1.98 -17.00
C MET A 113 -12.91 -0.67 -17.81
N ILE A 114 -14.07 -0.20 -18.21
CA ILE A 114 -14.23 1.11 -18.83
C ILE A 114 -14.50 2.11 -17.71
N ILE A 115 -13.52 2.96 -17.41
CA ILE A 115 -13.64 4.03 -16.43
C ILE A 115 -13.94 5.31 -17.19
N ARG A 116 -14.92 6.07 -16.72
CA ARG A 116 -15.26 7.39 -17.28
C ARG A 116 -14.10 8.35 -17.04
N GLU A 117 -13.93 9.30 -17.92
CA GLU A 117 -12.85 10.29 -17.87
C GLU A 117 -12.89 11.14 -16.59
N ASP A 118 -14.09 11.50 -16.13
CA ASP A 118 -14.29 12.21 -14.87
C ASP A 118 -13.88 11.39 -13.64
N GLU A 119 -14.19 10.09 -13.60
CA GLU A 119 -13.76 9.19 -12.54
C GLU A 119 -12.24 8.96 -12.55
N ARG A 120 -11.67 8.82 -13.75
CA ARG A 120 -10.23 8.69 -13.93
C ARG A 120 -9.48 9.93 -13.45
N ARG A 121 -9.99 11.11 -13.80
CA ARG A 121 -9.46 12.39 -13.35
C ARG A 121 -9.60 12.55 -11.82
N ASN A 122 -10.74 12.18 -11.24
CA ASN A 122 -10.93 12.20 -9.80
C ASN A 122 -9.92 11.29 -9.08
N THR A 123 -9.71 10.07 -9.60
CA THR A 123 -8.69 9.15 -9.07
C THR A 123 -7.28 9.74 -9.18
N ALA A 124 -6.95 10.42 -10.29
CA ALA A 124 -5.65 11.05 -10.47
C ALA A 124 -5.40 12.17 -9.44
N TYR A 125 -6.40 13.01 -9.15
CA TYR A 125 -6.30 14.00 -8.08
C TYR A 125 -6.17 13.34 -6.70
N HIS A 126 -6.94 12.29 -6.43
CA HIS A 126 -6.90 11.56 -5.18
C HIS A 126 -5.49 11.01 -4.90
N GLU A 127 -4.91 10.27 -5.84
CA GLU A 127 -3.57 9.72 -5.70
C GLU A 127 -2.47 10.79 -5.67
N SER A 128 -2.64 11.87 -6.46
CA SER A 128 -1.73 13.03 -6.39
C SER A 128 -1.76 13.68 -5.01
N GLY A 129 -2.94 13.76 -4.39
CA GLY A 129 -3.10 14.28 -3.03
C GLY A 129 -2.29 13.49 -2.00
N HIS A 130 -2.40 12.16 -2.01
CA HIS A 130 -1.60 11.28 -1.16
C HIS A 130 -0.09 11.48 -1.39
N ALA A 131 0.33 11.48 -2.66
CA ALA A 131 1.73 11.56 -3.03
C ALA A 131 2.37 12.90 -2.67
N VAL A 132 1.70 14.02 -2.93
CA VAL A 132 2.21 15.37 -2.60
C VAL A 132 2.31 15.54 -1.09
N VAL A 133 1.30 15.15 -0.31
CA VAL A 133 1.36 15.19 1.15
C VAL A 133 2.51 14.35 1.67
N ALA A 134 2.66 13.10 1.19
CA ALA A 134 3.75 12.22 1.59
C ALA A 134 5.14 12.80 1.28
N LYS A 135 5.30 13.47 0.15
CA LYS A 135 6.59 14.09 -0.25
C LYS A 135 6.94 15.33 0.55
N LEU A 136 5.97 16.00 1.15
CA LEU A 136 6.18 17.21 1.96
C LEU A 136 6.42 16.91 3.45
N LEU A 137 6.06 15.72 3.91
CA LEU A 137 6.19 15.32 5.31
C LEU A 137 7.53 14.61 5.56
N PRO A 138 8.30 15.06 6.58
CA PRO A 138 9.69 14.62 6.76
C PRO A 138 9.86 13.21 7.32
N LYS A 139 8.84 12.63 7.95
CA LYS A 139 8.87 11.28 8.53
C LYS A 139 8.16 10.23 7.68
N ALA A 140 7.53 10.67 6.58
CA ALA A 140 6.87 9.79 5.64
C ALA A 140 7.86 8.87 4.92
N ASP A 141 7.46 7.64 4.68
CA ASP A 141 8.25 6.74 3.85
C ASP A 141 8.31 7.27 2.40
N PRO A 142 9.44 7.09 1.69
CA PRO A 142 9.60 7.60 0.33
C PRO A 142 8.52 7.07 -0.62
N VAL A 143 7.94 7.97 -1.42
CA VAL A 143 7.00 7.59 -2.48
C VAL A 143 7.79 6.97 -3.64
N HIS A 144 7.48 5.73 -3.94
CA HIS A 144 8.13 4.94 -4.98
C HIS A 144 7.42 5.05 -6.33
N LYS A 145 6.09 4.98 -6.30
CA LYS A 145 5.25 4.94 -7.50
C LYS A 145 3.85 5.43 -7.18
N VAL A 146 3.23 6.11 -8.15
CA VAL A 146 1.81 6.46 -8.12
C VAL A 146 1.17 5.93 -9.40
N THR A 147 -0.01 5.32 -9.28
CA THR A 147 -0.74 4.77 -10.43
C THR A 147 -2.24 4.96 -10.29
N ILE A 148 -2.88 5.19 -11.43
CA ILE A 148 -4.35 5.20 -11.56
C ILE A 148 -4.87 3.99 -12.35
N MET A 149 -4.03 2.97 -12.50
CA MET A 149 -4.45 1.73 -13.14
C MET A 149 -5.30 0.88 -12.18
N PRO A 150 -6.54 0.52 -12.55
CA PRO A 150 -7.42 -0.24 -11.68
C PRO A 150 -6.91 -1.67 -11.51
N ARG A 151 -6.75 -2.07 -10.24
CA ARG A 151 -6.36 -3.44 -9.85
C ARG A 151 -7.20 -3.91 -8.67
N GLY A 152 -7.69 -5.14 -8.72
CA GLY A 152 -8.53 -5.68 -7.64
C GLY A 152 -9.72 -4.75 -7.32
N TRP A 153 -9.76 -4.20 -6.13
CA TRP A 153 -10.78 -3.26 -5.68
C TRP A 153 -10.32 -1.78 -5.70
N ALA A 154 -9.03 -1.53 -5.97
CA ALA A 154 -8.47 -0.19 -6.01
C ALA A 154 -8.53 0.39 -7.43
N LEU A 155 -8.91 1.67 -7.54
CA LEU A 155 -8.89 2.42 -8.80
C LEU A 155 -7.53 3.08 -9.04
N GLY A 156 -6.77 3.33 -7.97
CA GLY A 156 -5.42 3.87 -7.98
C GLY A 156 -4.62 3.41 -6.77
N LEU A 157 -3.37 3.78 -6.70
CA LEU A 157 -2.49 3.50 -5.58
C LEU A 157 -1.29 4.44 -5.55
N THR A 158 -1.02 4.98 -4.38
CA THR A 158 0.23 5.65 -4.03
C THR A 158 1.10 4.70 -3.19
N TRP A 159 2.21 4.25 -3.79
CA TRP A 159 3.10 3.28 -3.16
C TRP A 159 4.27 3.96 -2.46
N GLN A 160 4.39 3.71 -1.15
CA GLN A 160 5.52 4.14 -0.34
C GLN A 160 6.39 2.94 0.01
N LEU A 161 7.71 3.09 -0.07
CA LEU A 161 8.67 2.06 0.29
C LEU A 161 9.48 2.49 1.51
N PRO A 162 9.39 1.76 2.63
CA PRO A 162 10.22 2.04 3.79
C PRO A 162 11.71 1.80 3.45
N GLU A 163 12.58 2.69 3.91
CA GLU A 163 14.03 2.52 3.75
C GLU A 163 14.60 1.47 4.71
N HIS A 164 13.95 1.26 5.84
CA HIS A 164 14.36 0.34 6.90
C HIS A 164 13.19 -0.47 7.42
N ASP A 165 13.46 -1.59 8.08
CA ASP A 165 12.44 -2.33 8.80
C ASP A 165 11.91 -1.52 9.98
N ASN A 166 10.61 -1.20 9.98
CA ASN A 166 9.95 -0.44 11.03
C ASN A 166 9.63 -1.36 12.21
N LEU A 167 10.51 -1.44 13.18
CA LEU A 167 10.33 -2.25 14.39
C LEU A 167 9.47 -1.55 15.45
N SER A 168 9.38 -0.23 15.41
CA SER A 168 8.62 0.58 16.34
C SER A 168 7.92 1.73 15.62
N GLY A 169 6.67 2.00 16.00
CA GLY A 169 5.93 3.16 15.51
C GLY A 169 6.18 4.39 16.39
N TYR A 170 6.61 5.48 15.80
CA TYR A 170 6.77 6.77 16.50
C TYR A 170 5.54 7.65 16.32
N LYS A 171 5.19 8.43 17.35
CA LYS A 171 4.02 9.33 17.37
C LYS A 171 3.98 10.24 16.14
N ASP A 172 5.09 10.90 15.84
CA ASP A 172 5.18 11.83 14.71
C ASP A 172 4.93 11.13 13.37
N LYS A 173 5.53 9.95 13.14
CA LYS A 173 5.33 9.18 11.92
C LYS A 173 3.87 8.74 11.76
N MET A 174 3.21 8.33 12.85
CA MET A 174 1.80 7.95 12.83
C MET A 174 0.89 9.14 12.52
N LEU A 175 1.18 10.32 13.06
CA LEU A 175 0.45 11.55 12.74
C LEU A 175 0.60 11.93 11.26
N GLU A 176 1.82 11.84 10.72
CA GLU A 176 2.07 12.08 9.31
C GLU A 176 1.36 11.04 8.41
N GLU A 177 1.30 9.76 8.82
CA GLU A 177 0.55 8.73 8.09
C GLU A 177 -0.95 9.09 8.02
N ILE A 178 -1.53 9.59 9.12
CA ILE A 178 -2.92 10.08 9.11
C ILE A 178 -3.09 11.25 8.14
N SER A 179 -2.15 12.18 8.12
CA SER A 179 -2.17 13.30 7.17
C SER A 179 -2.13 12.83 5.72
N ILE A 180 -1.28 11.86 5.40
CA ILE A 180 -1.17 11.26 4.05
C ILE A 180 -2.51 10.62 3.65
N LEU A 181 -3.15 9.87 4.55
CA LEU A 181 -4.44 9.24 4.30
C LEU A 181 -5.56 10.24 3.97
N PHE A 182 -5.48 11.46 4.48
CA PHE A 182 -6.44 12.51 4.14
C PHE A 182 -6.14 13.21 2.81
N GLY A 183 -4.92 13.08 2.30
CA GLY A 183 -4.48 13.78 1.08
C GLY A 183 -5.41 13.56 -0.11
N GLY A 184 -5.84 12.32 -0.34
CA GLY A 184 -6.72 11.97 -1.45
C GLY A 184 -8.07 12.68 -1.38
N ARG A 185 -8.79 12.60 -0.27
CA ARG A 185 -10.07 13.28 -0.06
C ARG A 185 -9.95 14.78 -0.21
N ILE A 186 -8.93 15.38 0.37
CA ILE A 186 -8.75 16.83 0.32
C ILE A 186 -8.45 17.29 -1.11
N ALA A 187 -7.70 16.51 -1.88
CA ALA A 187 -7.48 16.80 -3.29
C ALA A 187 -8.78 16.74 -4.10
N GLU A 188 -9.66 15.75 -3.87
CA GLU A 188 -11.00 15.71 -4.47
C GLU A 188 -11.79 16.98 -4.15
N GLU A 189 -11.80 17.44 -2.90
CA GLU A 189 -12.53 18.64 -2.48
C GLU A 189 -12.00 19.92 -3.12
N ILE A 190 -10.67 20.10 -3.16
CA ILE A 190 -10.03 21.34 -3.64
C ILE A 190 -10.07 21.45 -5.16
N PHE A 191 -9.82 20.34 -5.89
CA PHE A 191 -9.59 20.38 -7.34
C PHE A 191 -10.78 19.88 -8.17
N VAL A 192 -11.59 18.97 -7.62
CA VAL A 192 -12.77 18.43 -8.33
C VAL A 192 -14.06 19.07 -7.82
N GLY A 193 -14.10 19.52 -6.56
CA GLY A 193 -15.28 20.10 -5.93
C GLY A 193 -16.36 19.07 -5.61
N GLN A 194 -16.03 17.78 -5.64
CA GLN A 194 -16.92 16.67 -5.31
C GLN A 194 -16.21 15.68 -4.37
N MET A 195 -17.01 14.93 -3.63
CA MET A 195 -16.51 13.90 -2.72
C MET A 195 -16.96 12.53 -3.21
N SER A 196 -16.02 11.60 -3.36
CA SER A 196 -16.31 10.23 -3.76
C SER A 196 -16.31 9.27 -2.56
N THR A 197 -16.82 8.06 -2.75
CA THR A 197 -16.70 6.99 -1.76
C THR A 197 -15.31 6.36 -1.72
N GLY A 198 -14.42 6.74 -2.65
CA GLY A 198 -13.08 6.19 -2.79
C GLY A 198 -12.22 6.32 -1.52
N ALA A 199 -12.35 7.44 -0.81
CA ALA A 199 -11.62 7.71 0.44
C ALA A 199 -12.10 6.90 1.68
N SER A 200 -13.10 6.02 1.55
CA SER A 200 -13.67 5.31 2.70
C SER A 200 -12.65 4.42 3.44
N ASN A 201 -11.74 3.79 2.70
CA ASN A 201 -10.68 2.99 3.28
C ASN A 201 -9.66 3.85 4.03
N ASP A 202 -9.32 5.01 3.50
CA ASP A 202 -8.37 5.95 4.11
C ASP A 202 -8.91 6.49 5.43
N PHE A 203 -10.19 6.87 5.47
CA PHE A 203 -10.85 7.25 6.73
C PHE A 203 -10.87 6.11 7.76
N SER A 204 -11.15 4.90 7.31
CA SER A 204 -11.13 3.73 8.20
C SER A 204 -9.75 3.50 8.79
N ARG A 205 -8.69 3.58 7.96
CA ARG A 205 -7.29 3.43 8.40
C ARG A 205 -6.87 4.56 9.33
N ALA A 206 -7.14 5.82 8.96
CA ALA A 206 -6.83 6.99 9.76
C ALA A 206 -7.50 6.92 11.15
N THR A 207 -8.79 6.56 11.19
CA THR A 207 -9.54 6.43 12.44
C THR A 207 -8.99 5.29 13.31
N LYS A 208 -8.67 4.13 12.74
CA LYS A 208 -8.08 3.01 13.47
C LYS A 208 -6.71 3.38 14.06
N LEU A 209 -5.89 4.08 13.28
CA LEU A 209 -4.57 4.51 13.74
C LEU A 209 -4.68 5.52 14.88
N ALA A 210 -5.49 6.58 14.73
CA ALA A 210 -5.74 7.56 15.77
C ALA A 210 -6.32 6.90 17.04
N ARG A 211 -7.26 5.97 16.90
CA ARG A 211 -7.80 5.19 18.02
C ARG A 211 -6.70 4.42 18.75
N SER A 212 -5.86 3.69 18.02
CA SER A 212 -4.75 2.93 18.63
C SER A 212 -3.75 3.82 19.35
N MET A 213 -3.46 5.01 18.79
CA MET A 213 -2.59 6.00 19.44
C MET A 213 -3.15 6.43 20.81
N VAL A 214 -4.45 6.67 20.89
CA VAL A 214 -5.13 7.13 22.11
C VAL A 214 -5.36 5.98 23.10
N THR A 215 -5.85 4.81 22.60
CA THR A 215 -6.36 3.76 23.50
C THR A 215 -5.34 2.68 23.84
N ARG A 216 -4.31 2.48 23.03
CA ARG A 216 -3.33 1.38 23.19
C ARG A 216 -1.90 1.85 23.46
N PHE A 217 -1.48 2.91 22.78
CA PHE A 217 -0.06 3.29 22.78
C PHE A 217 0.26 4.42 23.77
N GLY A 218 -0.75 4.97 24.46
CA GLY A 218 -0.54 6.07 25.41
C GLY A 218 0.07 7.33 24.75
N MET A 219 -0.27 7.60 23.50
CA MET A 219 0.31 8.70 22.70
C MET A 219 -0.55 9.96 22.73
N SER A 220 -1.53 10.05 23.63
CA SER A 220 -2.34 11.23 23.87
C SER A 220 -1.93 11.90 25.16
N ASP A 221 -1.66 13.21 25.11
CA ASP A 221 -1.27 13.97 26.28
C ASP A 221 -2.45 14.17 27.26
N SER A 222 -3.69 14.24 26.74
CA SER A 222 -4.91 14.42 27.53
C SER A 222 -5.39 13.13 28.22
N MET A 223 -5.11 11.97 27.61
CA MET A 223 -5.53 10.66 28.13
C MET A 223 -4.44 9.96 28.96
N GLY A 224 -3.18 10.39 28.84
CA GLY A 224 -2.06 9.82 29.58
C GLY A 224 -1.66 8.43 29.09
N VAL A 225 -0.90 7.72 29.96
CA VAL A 225 -0.23 6.45 29.64
C VAL A 225 -1.02 5.22 30.10
N MET A 226 -2.32 5.19 29.89
CA MET A 226 -3.21 4.09 30.26
C MET A 226 -3.78 3.41 29.01
N VAL A 227 -4.03 2.11 29.08
CA VAL A 227 -4.72 1.35 28.03
C VAL A 227 -6.22 1.41 28.27
N TYR A 228 -6.97 1.85 27.24
CA TYR A 228 -8.42 2.05 27.28
C TYR A 228 -9.17 1.07 26.35
N GLU A 229 -8.49 0.08 25.79
CA GLU A 229 -9.10 -0.89 24.88
C GLU A 229 -9.56 -2.11 25.68
N ASP A 230 -10.80 -2.53 25.46
CA ASP A 230 -11.30 -3.81 25.97
C ASP A 230 -10.57 -4.95 25.27
N SER A 231 -9.97 -5.86 26.04
CA SER A 231 -9.44 -7.10 25.50
C SER A 231 -10.62 -7.96 25.03
N GLN A 232 -10.90 -7.93 23.72
CA GLN A 232 -11.95 -8.74 23.08
C GLN A 232 -11.73 -10.26 23.17
N ASN A 233 -10.67 -10.74 23.85
CA ASN A 233 -10.25 -12.14 23.81
C ASN A 233 -10.31 -12.92 25.14
N ASP A 234 -10.79 -12.36 26.23
CA ASP A 234 -10.86 -13.08 27.51
C ASP A 234 -12.30 -13.47 27.90
N GLY A 235 -13.11 -13.91 26.96
CA GLY A 235 -14.49 -14.32 27.25
C GLY A 235 -14.84 -15.71 26.77
N PHE A 236 -14.48 -16.75 27.51
CA PHE A 236 -15.14 -18.07 27.40
C PHE A 236 -16.61 -18.01 27.90
N PHE A 237 -17.01 -16.91 28.56
CA PHE A 237 -18.39 -16.61 28.95
C PHE A 237 -18.73 -15.18 28.46
N GLY A 238 -19.55 -15.13 27.40
CA GLY A 238 -19.98 -13.91 26.72
C GLY A 238 -20.60 -12.88 27.67
N GLY A 239 -19.94 -11.76 27.81
CA GLY A 239 -20.42 -10.56 28.44
C GLY A 239 -19.39 -9.46 28.16
N ALA A 240 -19.66 -8.61 27.14
CA ALA A 240 -18.88 -7.40 26.93
C ALA A 240 -19.07 -6.48 28.14
N SER A 241 -18.20 -6.60 29.13
CA SER A 241 -18.10 -5.63 30.21
C SER A 241 -17.46 -4.38 29.65
N LYS A 242 -18.18 -3.25 29.59
CA LYS A 242 -17.58 -1.94 29.33
C LYS A 242 -16.60 -1.65 30.47
N THR A 243 -15.33 -1.78 30.19
CA THR A 243 -14.26 -1.62 31.18
C THR A 243 -14.01 -0.13 31.49
N ILE A 244 -14.53 0.79 30.66
CA ILE A 244 -14.35 2.24 30.80
C ILE A 244 -15.70 2.95 30.99
N SER A 245 -15.67 4.03 31.81
CA SER A 245 -16.85 4.85 32.05
C SER A 245 -17.27 5.62 30.80
N GLU A 246 -18.54 5.99 30.70
CA GLU A 246 -19.05 6.79 29.58
C GLU A 246 -18.35 8.14 29.45
N ALA A 247 -18.01 8.78 30.57
CA ALA A 247 -17.24 10.01 30.59
C ALA A 247 -15.80 9.84 30.02
N THR A 248 -15.18 8.68 30.28
CA THR A 248 -13.86 8.36 29.71
C THR A 248 -13.98 8.09 28.21
N GLN A 249 -15.01 7.37 27.77
CA GLN A 249 -15.27 7.13 26.35
C GLN A 249 -15.44 8.43 25.57
N GLN A 250 -16.20 9.40 26.11
CA GLN A 250 -16.37 10.72 25.50
C GLN A 250 -15.02 11.47 25.34
N LYS A 251 -14.14 11.37 26.34
CA LYS A 251 -12.79 11.95 26.23
C LYS A 251 -11.95 11.28 25.17
N VAL A 252 -11.99 9.94 25.09
CA VAL A 252 -11.31 9.17 24.03
C VAL A 252 -11.80 9.60 22.66
N ASP A 253 -13.12 9.69 22.46
CA ASP A 253 -13.69 10.07 21.17
C ASP A 253 -13.36 11.54 20.80
N ALA A 254 -13.34 12.44 21.78
CA ALA A 254 -12.92 13.83 21.60
C ALA A 254 -11.44 13.94 21.17
N GLU A 255 -10.56 13.16 21.80
CA GLU A 255 -9.14 13.16 21.48
C GLU A 255 -8.85 12.54 20.11
N ILE A 256 -9.52 11.44 19.76
CA ILE A 256 -9.44 10.85 18.41
C ILE A 256 -9.85 11.89 17.36
N ARG A 257 -10.96 12.60 17.57
CA ARG A 257 -11.42 13.65 16.68
C ARG A 257 -10.40 14.78 16.56
N ASN A 258 -9.84 15.22 17.67
CA ASN A 258 -8.82 16.28 17.69
C ASN A 258 -7.60 15.90 16.84
N ILE A 259 -7.10 14.66 16.97
CA ILE A 259 -6.00 14.15 16.12
C ILE A 259 -6.40 14.21 14.66
N LEU A 260 -7.57 13.65 14.29
CA LEU A 260 -8.02 13.61 12.90
C LEU A 260 -8.21 15.01 12.31
N ASP A 261 -8.87 15.91 13.03
CA ASP A 261 -9.14 17.28 12.56
C ASP A 261 -7.83 18.07 12.39
N THR A 262 -6.87 17.90 13.30
CA THR A 262 -5.54 18.53 13.21
C THR A 262 -4.77 18.05 11.98
N GLN A 263 -4.74 16.74 11.74
CA GLN A 263 -4.03 16.19 10.58
C GLN A 263 -4.75 16.50 9.26
N TYR A 264 -6.09 16.56 9.27
CA TYR A 264 -6.87 17.00 8.12
C TYR A 264 -6.54 18.46 7.74
N ALA A 265 -6.50 19.34 8.72
CA ALA A 265 -6.14 20.76 8.52
C ALA A 265 -4.70 20.92 8.00
N LEU A 266 -3.75 20.13 8.52
CA LEU A 266 -2.37 20.10 8.03
C LEU A 266 -2.31 19.70 6.56
N SER A 267 -2.94 18.60 6.17
CA SER A 267 -2.97 18.11 4.79
C SER A 267 -3.61 19.10 3.85
N ARG A 268 -4.72 19.74 4.26
CA ARG A 268 -5.38 20.78 3.47
C ARG A 268 -4.43 21.93 3.17
N ARG A 269 -3.77 22.47 4.20
CA ARG A 269 -2.78 23.55 4.05
C ARG A 269 -1.66 23.15 3.09
N LEU A 270 -1.09 21.94 3.24
CA LEU A 270 -0.01 21.46 2.38
C LEU A 270 -0.44 21.39 0.90
N LEU A 271 -1.66 20.93 0.62
CA LEU A 271 -2.18 20.86 -0.74
C LEU A 271 -2.55 22.23 -1.32
N GLU A 272 -3.11 23.12 -0.51
CA GLU A 272 -3.42 24.50 -0.92
C GLU A 272 -2.15 25.31 -1.27
N GLU A 273 -1.08 25.13 -0.51
CA GLU A 273 0.23 25.76 -0.74
C GLU A 273 0.99 25.17 -1.94
N ASN A 274 0.65 23.96 -2.41
CA ASN A 274 1.36 23.24 -3.47
C ASN A 274 0.40 22.81 -4.61
N ARG A 275 -0.57 23.66 -4.95
CA ARG A 275 -1.58 23.36 -5.99
C ARG A 275 -0.95 23.04 -7.35
N ASP A 276 0.10 23.75 -7.73
CA ASP A 276 0.85 23.55 -8.96
C ASP A 276 1.44 22.13 -9.08
N LYS A 277 1.96 21.60 -7.99
CA LYS A 277 2.51 20.23 -7.95
C LYS A 277 1.43 19.17 -8.07
N VAL A 278 0.26 19.39 -7.43
CA VAL A 278 -0.88 18.48 -7.57
C VAL A 278 -1.39 18.47 -9.00
N GLU A 279 -1.55 19.63 -9.64
CA GLU A 279 -1.98 19.72 -11.03
C GLU A 279 -1.00 19.06 -11.99
N MET A 280 0.31 19.28 -11.81
CA MET A 280 1.36 18.69 -12.64
C MET A 280 1.39 17.17 -12.49
N MET A 281 1.25 16.66 -11.26
CA MET A 281 1.21 15.23 -10.97
C MET A 281 -0.04 14.57 -11.55
N THR A 282 -1.19 15.21 -11.39
CA THR A 282 -2.46 14.76 -11.98
C THR A 282 -2.36 14.69 -13.50
N LYS A 283 -1.80 15.72 -14.15
CA LYS A 283 -1.57 15.71 -15.60
C LYS A 283 -0.70 14.54 -16.03
N ALA A 284 0.43 14.31 -15.36
CA ALA A 284 1.32 13.20 -15.65
C ALA A 284 0.63 11.83 -15.49
N LEU A 285 -0.21 11.67 -14.46
CA LEU A 285 -1.01 10.46 -14.25
C LEU A 285 -2.08 10.27 -15.33
N MET A 286 -2.71 11.34 -15.79
CA MET A 286 -3.67 11.27 -16.89
C MET A 286 -3.02 10.88 -18.20
N ASP A 287 -1.79 11.35 -18.45
CA ASP A 287 -1.04 11.08 -19.67
C ASP A 287 -0.40 9.68 -19.66
N TRP A 288 0.11 9.20 -18.52
CA TRP A 288 0.95 8.00 -18.43
C TRP A 288 0.39 6.89 -17.53
N GLU A 289 -0.70 7.13 -16.82
CA GLU A 289 -1.37 6.23 -15.87
C GLU A 289 -0.51 5.80 -14.67
N THR A 290 0.80 5.85 -14.78
CA THR A 290 1.75 5.49 -13.72
C THR A 290 2.97 6.40 -13.82
N ILE A 291 3.43 6.91 -12.69
CA ILE A 291 4.65 7.70 -12.54
C ILE A 291 5.56 7.09 -11.48
N ASP A 292 6.86 7.09 -11.76
CA ASP A 292 7.89 6.57 -10.84
C ASP A 292 8.47 7.65 -9.92
N ALA A 293 9.34 7.23 -8.99
CA ALA A 293 9.97 8.12 -8.01
C ALA A 293 10.77 9.26 -8.66
N ASP A 294 11.40 9.01 -9.82
CA ASP A 294 12.19 10.03 -10.52
C ASP A 294 11.29 11.13 -11.06
N GLN A 295 10.17 10.75 -11.69
CA GLN A 295 9.16 11.68 -12.22
C GLN A 295 8.47 12.47 -11.10
N ILE A 296 8.18 11.81 -9.99
CA ILE A 296 7.61 12.45 -8.80
C ILE A 296 8.59 13.49 -8.24
N ASN A 297 9.88 13.17 -8.19
CA ASN A 297 10.90 14.12 -7.72
C ASN A 297 11.04 15.33 -8.64
N ASP A 298 10.99 15.14 -9.96
CA ASP A 298 10.99 16.24 -10.94
C ASP A 298 9.82 17.20 -10.68
N ILE A 299 8.60 16.67 -10.52
CA ILE A 299 7.39 17.44 -10.21
C ILE A 299 7.53 18.20 -8.89
N MET A 300 8.00 17.52 -7.84
CA MET A 300 8.19 18.18 -6.52
C MET A 300 9.24 19.28 -6.55
N ALA A 301 10.21 19.20 -7.48
CA ALA A 301 11.18 20.27 -7.74
C ALA A 301 10.64 21.41 -8.64
N GLY A 302 9.36 21.32 -9.09
CA GLY A 302 8.75 22.29 -10.00
C GLY A 302 9.25 22.17 -11.45
N GLN A 303 9.78 21.00 -11.83
CA GLN A 303 10.25 20.70 -13.18
C GLN A 303 9.25 19.82 -13.93
N GLU A 304 9.22 19.95 -15.26
CA GLU A 304 8.46 19.00 -16.07
C GLU A 304 9.02 17.57 -15.85
N PRO A 305 8.14 16.60 -15.58
CA PRO A 305 8.58 15.23 -15.32
C PRO A 305 9.18 14.62 -16.59
N ARG A 306 10.28 13.91 -16.42
CA ARG A 306 10.91 13.16 -17.51
C ARG A 306 9.96 12.13 -18.11
N PRO A 307 10.10 11.79 -19.40
CA PRO A 307 9.22 10.80 -20.03
C PRO A 307 9.38 9.42 -19.37
N PRO A 308 8.32 8.58 -19.42
CA PRO A 308 8.39 7.22 -18.92
C PRO A 308 9.53 6.41 -19.53
N LYS A 309 10.12 5.51 -18.72
CA LYS A 309 11.19 4.60 -19.18
C LYS A 309 10.68 3.70 -20.31
N ALA A 310 11.54 3.35 -21.25
CA ALA A 310 11.20 2.45 -22.35
C ALA A 310 10.64 1.10 -21.82
N GLY A 311 9.52 0.65 -22.37
CA GLY A 311 8.87 -0.60 -21.94
C GLY A 311 7.60 -0.42 -21.10
N VAL A 312 7.28 0.79 -20.63
CA VAL A 312 5.99 1.11 -20.00
C VAL A 312 4.94 1.23 -21.11
N THR A 313 3.91 0.39 -21.06
CA THR A 313 2.80 0.43 -22.04
C THR A 313 1.85 1.55 -21.64
N ILE A 314 1.88 2.67 -22.36
CA ILE A 314 0.89 3.74 -22.23
C ILE A 314 -0.37 3.29 -22.97
N ARG A 315 -1.50 3.20 -22.29
CA ARG A 315 -2.79 2.92 -22.93
C ARG A 315 -3.31 4.17 -23.64
N LYS A 316 -3.64 4.04 -24.92
CA LYS A 316 -4.47 5.03 -25.61
C LYS A 316 -5.92 4.73 -25.27
N HIS A 317 -6.53 5.57 -24.42
CA HIS A 317 -7.97 5.52 -24.24
C HIS A 317 -8.65 6.09 -25.50
N PRO A 318 -9.78 5.50 -25.96
CA PRO A 318 -10.60 6.13 -26.98
C PRO A 318 -11.07 7.49 -26.43
N THR A 319 -10.65 8.57 -27.06
CA THR A 319 -11.22 9.90 -26.78
C THR A 319 -12.69 9.84 -27.16
N ASP A 320 -13.62 10.14 -26.25
CA ASP A 320 -15.02 10.38 -26.55
C ASP A 320 -15.12 11.56 -27.52
N GLY A 321 -15.32 11.28 -28.80
CA GLY A 321 -15.43 12.33 -29.81
C GLY A 321 -15.34 11.86 -31.26
N GLY A 322 -16.03 10.76 -31.61
CA GLY A 322 -16.27 10.39 -33.01
C GLY A 322 -17.77 10.23 -33.29
N PRO A 323 -18.33 10.82 -34.38
CA PRO A 323 -19.76 10.73 -34.67
C PRO A 323 -20.18 9.29 -34.95
N GLY A 324 -21.34 8.94 -34.40
CA GLY A 324 -21.91 7.61 -34.39
C GLY A 324 -21.90 6.89 -35.75
N MET A 325 -21.36 5.69 -35.74
CA MET A 325 -21.70 4.68 -36.74
C MET A 325 -23.03 4.04 -36.36
N THR A 326 -24.09 4.44 -37.06
CA THR A 326 -25.38 3.74 -37.08
C THR A 326 -25.15 2.30 -37.54
N PRO A 327 -25.66 1.29 -36.85
CA PRO A 327 -25.61 -0.08 -37.37
C PRO A 327 -26.58 -0.19 -38.56
N SER A 328 -26.07 -0.51 -39.75
CA SER A 328 -26.88 -0.92 -40.87
C SER A 328 -27.45 -2.32 -40.61
N VAL A 329 -28.73 -2.40 -40.35
CA VAL A 329 -29.47 -3.64 -40.30
C VAL A 329 -29.71 -4.04 -41.77
N THR A 330 -28.98 -5.04 -42.26
CA THR A 330 -29.34 -5.81 -43.44
C THR A 330 -30.23 -6.95 -43.01
N ALA A 331 -31.50 -6.92 -43.43
CA ALA A 331 -32.40 -8.03 -43.30
C ALA A 331 -32.04 -9.13 -44.34
N PRO A 332 -32.15 -10.43 -44.00
CA PRO A 332 -31.98 -11.50 -44.96
C PRO A 332 -33.25 -11.65 -45.81
N ALA A 333 -33.03 -11.93 -47.10
CA ALA A 333 -34.03 -12.37 -48.06
C ALA A 333 -34.37 -13.86 -47.85
#